data_a333d21478e12f32d0afe51689906f02
#
_entry.id   a333d21478e12f32d0afe51689906f02
#
_cell.length_a   1.000
_cell.length_b   1.000
_cell.length_c   1.000
_cell.angle_alpha   90.00
_cell.angle_beta   90.00
_cell.angle_gamma   90.00
#
_symmetry.space_group_name_H-M   'P 1'
#
loop_
_entity.id
_entity.type
_entity.pdbx_description
1 polymer ?
#
loop_
_entity_poly.entity_id
_entity_poly.type
_entity_poly.pdbx_seq_one_letter_code
_entity_poly.pdbx_strand_id
1 'polypeptide(L)'
;AILKAIANCGATAAGYTVVRLNGAIGGIFEDWLRKNYPDRFDKVWHAIQSCHAGNVNDSRFGDRMRGDGNIAKLIKDSFKLHCRLNHLNEVKPTLDSSLFKVPKVQLSMF
;
A
#
# COMPACT_ATOMS: atom_id res chain seq x y z
N ALA A 1 10.55 7.96 8.53
CA ALA A 1 10.81 9.19 7.76
C ALA A 1 9.58 9.66 6.98
N ILE A 2 8.98 8.81 6.13
CA ILE A 2 7.81 9.20 5.29
C ILE A 2 6.61 9.62 6.14
N LEU A 3 6.22 8.83 7.14
CA LEU A 3 5.06 9.13 7.99
C LEU A 3 5.25 10.41 8.79
N LYS A 4 6.48 10.68 9.24
CA LYS A 4 6.80 11.94 9.91
C LYS A 4 6.66 13.12 8.95
N ALA A 5 7.16 12.99 7.72
CA ALA A 5 7.08 14.04 6.71
C ALA A 5 5.63 14.38 6.37
N ILE A 6 4.78 13.39 6.15
CA ILE A 6 3.36 13.63 5.82
C ILE A 6 2.59 14.22 7.01
N ALA A 7 2.91 13.81 8.24
CA ALA A 7 2.30 14.40 9.43
C ALA A 7 2.68 15.89 9.56
N ASN A 8 3.94 16.23 9.29
CA ASN A 8 4.40 17.63 9.28
C ASN A 8 3.71 18.48 8.19
N CYS A 9 3.24 17.85 7.12
CA CYS A 9 2.45 18.51 6.07
C CYS A 9 0.96 18.63 6.40
N GLY A 10 0.53 18.19 7.58
CA GLY A 10 -0.86 18.31 8.03
C GLY A 10 -1.74 17.09 7.79
N ALA A 11 -1.18 15.96 7.34
CA ALA A 11 -1.94 14.71 7.23
C ALA A 11 -2.39 14.20 8.60
N THR A 12 -3.62 13.73 8.69
CA THR A 12 -4.21 13.17 9.92
C THR A 12 -4.42 11.66 9.84
N ALA A 13 -4.39 11.11 8.64
CA ALA A 13 -4.58 9.68 8.40
C ALA A 13 -3.58 9.17 7.35
N ALA A 14 -3.19 7.92 7.48
CA ALA A 14 -2.31 7.23 6.55
C ALA A 14 -2.74 5.77 6.39
N GLY A 15 -2.49 5.24 5.22
CA GLY A 15 -2.67 3.83 4.90
C GLY A 15 -1.46 3.31 4.13
N TYR A 16 -1.33 2.00 4.02
CA TYR A 16 -0.32 1.37 3.19
C TYR A 16 -0.86 0.11 2.52
N THR A 17 -0.24 -0.26 1.44
CA THR A 17 -0.40 -1.57 0.81
C THR A 17 0.97 -2.17 0.53
N VAL A 18 1.07 -3.48 0.64
CA VAL A 18 2.29 -4.19 0.24
C VAL A 18 2.28 -4.31 -1.28
N VAL A 19 3.40 -3.94 -1.90
CA VAL A 19 3.54 -3.99 -3.35
C VAL A 19 3.36 -5.42 -3.86
N ARG A 20 2.62 -5.58 -4.94
CA ARG A 20 2.52 -6.81 -5.71
C ARG A 20 2.72 -6.51 -7.18
N LEU A 21 3.38 -7.40 -7.88
CA LEU A 21 3.81 -7.19 -9.26
C LEU A 21 3.00 -8.09 -10.20
N ASN A 22 1.91 -7.56 -10.71
CA ASN A 22 0.98 -8.30 -11.56
C ASN A 22 1.45 -8.32 -13.03
N GLY A 23 1.33 -9.45 -13.68
CA GLY A 23 1.54 -9.56 -15.11
C GLY A 23 2.88 -8.98 -15.58
N ALA A 24 2.86 -8.12 -16.58
CA ALA A 24 4.05 -7.50 -17.16
C ALA A 24 4.80 -6.56 -16.20
N ILE A 25 4.15 -6.06 -15.15
CA ILE A 25 4.78 -5.16 -14.17
C ILE A 25 5.93 -5.86 -13.45
N GLY A 26 5.84 -7.16 -13.21
CA GLY A 26 6.92 -7.95 -12.59
C GLY A 26 8.23 -7.84 -13.36
N GLY A 27 8.21 -8.06 -14.66
CA GLY A 27 9.40 -7.95 -15.53
C GLY A 27 9.94 -6.52 -15.65
N ILE A 28 9.05 -5.54 -15.74
CA ILE A 28 9.43 -4.12 -15.82
C ILE A 28 10.11 -3.68 -14.52
N PHE A 29 9.55 -4.04 -13.39
CA PHE A 29 10.11 -3.70 -12.08
C PHE A 29 11.46 -4.40 -11.84
N GLU A 30 11.56 -5.68 -12.23
CA GLU A 30 12.81 -6.44 -12.16
C GLU A 30 13.93 -5.76 -12.95
N ASP A 31 13.67 -5.40 -14.19
CA ASP A 31 14.63 -4.72 -15.06
C ASP A 31 15.06 -3.36 -14.47
N TRP A 32 14.10 -2.57 -14.03
CA TRP A 32 14.36 -1.30 -13.37
C TRP A 32 15.21 -1.45 -12.11
N LEU A 33 14.89 -2.41 -11.26
CA LEU A 33 15.61 -2.63 -10.01
C LEU A 33 17.04 -3.09 -10.24
N ARG A 34 17.26 -3.98 -11.23
CA ARG A 34 18.60 -4.43 -11.61
C ARG A 34 19.46 -3.29 -12.17
N LYS A 35 18.88 -2.38 -12.95
CA LYS A 35 19.58 -1.25 -13.54
C LYS A 35 19.92 -0.16 -12.53
N ASN A 36 19.04 0.13 -11.60
CA ASN A 36 19.19 1.26 -10.69
C ASN A 36 19.77 0.88 -9.32
N TYR A 37 19.48 -0.33 -8.84
CA TYR A 37 19.86 -0.80 -7.51
C TYR A 37 20.33 -2.26 -7.53
N PRO A 38 21.37 -2.61 -8.33
CA PRO A 38 21.82 -3.99 -8.48
C PRO A 38 22.24 -4.62 -7.14
N ASP A 39 22.86 -3.84 -6.25
CA ASP A 39 23.32 -4.31 -4.94
C ASP A 39 22.16 -4.69 -3.99
N ARG A 40 20.98 -4.17 -4.24
CA ARG A 40 19.79 -4.38 -3.41
C ARG A 40 18.76 -5.29 -4.05
N PHE A 41 18.99 -5.70 -5.29
CA PHE A 41 18.03 -6.48 -6.05
C PHE A 41 17.57 -7.73 -5.30
N ASP A 42 18.49 -8.59 -4.91
CA ASP A 42 18.15 -9.86 -4.25
C ASP A 42 17.35 -9.62 -2.97
N LYS A 43 17.77 -8.68 -2.15
CA LYS A 43 17.09 -8.35 -0.90
C LYS A 43 15.65 -7.88 -1.12
N VAL A 44 15.45 -6.96 -2.05
CA VAL A 44 14.12 -6.40 -2.35
C VAL A 44 13.24 -7.46 -3.00
N TRP A 45 13.76 -8.19 -3.98
CA TRP A 45 13.02 -9.22 -4.70
C TRP A 45 12.54 -10.34 -3.79
N HIS A 46 13.44 -10.88 -2.96
CA HIS A 46 13.09 -11.91 -1.98
C HIS A 46 12.11 -11.40 -0.92
N ALA A 47 12.23 -10.13 -0.51
CA ALA A 47 11.28 -9.53 0.43
C ALA A 47 9.86 -9.47 -0.16
N ILE A 48 9.72 -9.07 -1.44
CA ILE A 48 8.43 -9.07 -2.13
C ILE A 48 7.86 -10.49 -2.23
N GLN A 49 8.67 -11.46 -2.65
CA GLN A 49 8.27 -12.86 -2.75
C GLN A 49 7.81 -13.42 -1.39
N SER A 50 8.53 -13.11 -0.32
CA SER A 50 8.18 -13.59 1.03
C SER A 50 6.86 -13.05 1.54
N CYS A 51 6.43 -11.88 1.08
CA CYS A 51 5.11 -11.30 1.40
C CYS A 51 3.96 -11.95 0.64
N HIS A 52 4.25 -12.70 -0.43
CA HIS A 52 3.26 -13.24 -1.35
C HIS A 52 3.44 -14.76 -1.60
N ALA A 53 3.77 -15.50 -0.54
CA ALA A 53 3.92 -16.96 -0.57
C ALA A 53 4.93 -17.47 -1.63
N GLY A 54 6.03 -16.75 -1.81
CA GLY A 54 7.10 -17.10 -2.76
C GLY A 54 6.93 -16.53 -4.16
N ASN A 55 5.87 -15.81 -4.44
CA ASN A 55 5.60 -15.17 -5.72
C ASN A 55 5.71 -13.65 -5.63
N VAL A 56 5.89 -12.97 -6.76
CA VAL A 56 5.87 -11.49 -6.79
C VAL A 56 4.46 -10.94 -6.97
N ASN A 57 3.49 -11.78 -7.30
CA ASN A 57 2.07 -11.45 -7.42
C ASN A 57 1.25 -12.33 -6.48
N ASP A 58 0.15 -11.79 -6.00
CA ASP A 58 -0.79 -12.49 -5.14
C ASP A 58 -2.22 -12.09 -5.50
N SER A 59 -3.06 -13.07 -5.79
CA SER A 59 -4.49 -12.87 -6.10
C SER A 59 -5.40 -13.25 -4.94
N ARG A 60 -4.86 -13.77 -3.83
CA ARG A 60 -5.65 -14.22 -2.69
C ARG A 60 -6.40 -13.06 -2.06
N PHE A 61 -7.70 -13.24 -1.91
CA PHE A 61 -8.55 -12.23 -1.27
C PHE A 61 -8.15 -12.07 0.21
N GLY A 62 -7.99 -10.83 0.65
CA GLY A 62 -7.54 -10.50 2.00
C GLY A 62 -6.02 -10.32 2.13
N ASP A 63 -5.22 -11.16 1.49
CA ASP A 63 -3.75 -11.16 1.62
C ASP A 63 -3.06 -10.34 0.53
N ARG A 64 -3.66 -10.25 -0.66
CA ARG A 64 -3.06 -9.60 -1.83
C ARG A 64 -2.57 -8.17 -1.62
N MET A 65 -3.19 -7.42 -0.71
CA MET A 65 -2.82 -6.02 -0.43
C MET A 65 -2.04 -5.86 0.88
N ARG A 66 -2.14 -6.82 1.77
CA ARG A 66 -1.48 -6.77 3.09
C ARG A 66 -0.21 -7.60 3.14
N GLY A 67 -0.13 -8.61 2.27
CA GLY A 67 0.91 -9.62 2.33
C GLY A 67 0.76 -10.55 3.55
N ASP A 68 1.57 -11.59 3.57
CA ASP A 68 1.71 -12.50 4.70
C ASP A 68 3.19 -12.75 5.01
N GLY A 69 3.45 -13.51 6.09
CA GLY A 69 4.80 -13.83 6.52
C GLY A 69 5.43 -12.77 7.42
N ASN A 70 6.68 -13.04 7.80
CA ASN A 70 7.40 -12.25 8.81
C ASN A 70 7.69 -10.81 8.36
N ILE A 71 8.05 -10.63 7.08
CA ILE A 71 8.34 -9.29 6.55
C ILE A 71 7.06 -8.44 6.48
N ALA A 72 5.95 -9.02 6.04
CA ALA A 72 4.66 -8.33 6.04
C ALA A 72 4.21 -7.95 7.45
N LYS A 73 4.44 -8.82 8.44
CA LYS A 73 4.17 -8.53 9.85
C LYS A 73 5.06 -7.39 10.36
N LEU A 74 6.35 -7.42 10.04
CA LEU A 74 7.29 -6.36 10.42
C LEU A 74 6.87 -5.00 9.85
N ILE A 75 6.47 -4.95 8.59
CA ILE A 75 5.94 -3.73 7.93
C ILE A 75 4.70 -3.24 8.67
N LYS A 76 3.76 -4.13 8.97
CA LYS A 76 2.52 -3.80 9.70
C LYS A 76 2.80 -3.21 11.08
N ASP A 77 3.68 -3.85 11.85
CA ASP A 77 4.00 -3.42 13.21
C ASP A 77 4.78 -2.10 13.20
N SER A 78 5.72 -1.95 12.27
CA SER A 78 6.45 -0.69 12.06
C SER A 78 5.51 0.44 11.64
N PHE A 79 4.59 0.18 10.71
CA PHE A 79 3.59 1.17 10.29
C PHE A 79 2.72 1.64 11.46
N LYS A 80 2.19 0.71 12.26
CA LYS A 80 1.39 1.05 13.44
C LYS A 80 2.16 1.90 14.45
N LEU A 81 3.41 1.51 14.73
CA LEU A 81 4.27 2.26 15.65
C LEU A 81 4.49 3.69 15.16
N HIS A 82 4.87 3.86 13.91
CA HIS A 82 5.16 5.18 13.34
C HIS A 82 3.90 6.05 13.17
N CYS A 83 2.74 5.46 12.92
CA CYS A 83 1.47 6.18 12.96
C CYS A 83 1.19 6.72 14.37
N ARG A 84 1.42 5.91 15.39
CA ARG A 84 1.24 6.33 16.79
C ARG A 84 2.19 7.45 17.17
N LEU A 85 3.47 7.33 16.82
CA LEU A 85 4.50 8.34 17.13
C LEU A 85 4.23 9.68 16.43
N ASN A 86 3.57 9.67 15.29
CA ASN A 86 3.27 10.88 14.50
C ASN A 86 1.81 11.32 14.60
N HIS A 87 1.04 10.78 15.54
CA HIS A 87 -0.37 11.12 15.76
C HIS A 87 -1.26 10.94 14.51
N LEU A 88 -0.96 9.93 13.70
CA LEU A 88 -1.77 9.55 12.55
C LEU A 88 -2.81 8.50 12.94
N ASN A 89 -3.97 8.53 12.31
CA ASN A 89 -5.06 7.57 12.51
C ASN A 89 -5.64 7.54 13.93
N GLU A 90 -5.50 8.62 14.70
CA GLU A 90 -6.06 8.71 16.06
C GLU A 90 -7.59 8.86 16.03
N VAL A 91 -8.11 9.58 15.06
CA VAL A 91 -9.53 9.83 14.87
C VAL A 91 -9.99 9.22 13.55
N LYS A 92 -11.01 8.38 13.60
CA LYS A 92 -11.64 7.88 12.37
C LYS A 92 -12.46 9.00 11.74
N PRO A 93 -12.24 9.34 10.45
CA PRO A 93 -13.06 10.32 9.77
C PRO A 93 -14.50 9.79 9.67
N THR A 94 -15.45 10.63 10.02
CA THR A 94 -16.86 10.35 9.76
C THR A 94 -17.18 10.79 8.35
N LEU A 95 -17.62 9.86 7.52
CA LEU A 95 -18.04 10.19 6.17
C LEU A 95 -19.41 10.85 6.21
N ASP A 96 -19.51 12.01 5.60
CA ASP A 96 -20.75 12.78 5.50
C ASP A 96 -21.26 12.76 4.05
N SER A 97 -22.43 12.19 3.86
CA SER A 97 -23.12 12.14 2.57
C SER A 97 -24.23 13.17 2.43
N SER A 98 -24.39 14.08 3.39
CA SER A 98 -25.48 15.07 3.40
C SER A 98 -25.47 16.00 2.19
N LEU A 99 -24.29 16.25 1.62
CA LEU A 99 -24.14 17.09 0.42
C LEU A 99 -24.38 16.32 -0.88
N PHE A 100 -24.52 15.01 -0.82
CA PHE A 100 -24.82 14.21 -2.00
C PHE A 100 -26.24 14.49 -2.47
N LYS A 101 -26.40 14.82 -3.76
CA LYS A 101 -27.68 14.99 -4.40
C LYS A 101 -27.80 14.02 -5.57
N VAL A 102 -28.90 13.28 -5.60
CA VAL A 102 -29.23 12.46 -6.76
C VAL A 102 -29.53 13.39 -7.95
N PRO A 103 -28.89 13.20 -9.11
CA PRO A 103 -29.22 13.98 -10.30
C PRO A 103 -30.72 13.86 -10.63
N LYS A 104 -31.40 15.00 -10.82
CA LYS A 104 -32.81 15.01 -11.16
C LYS A 104 -33.10 14.50 -12.58
N VAL A 105 -32.09 14.55 -13.44
CA VAL A 105 -32.20 14.07 -14.81
C VAL A 105 -31.27 12.85 -14.94
N GLN A 106 -31.86 11.70 -15.15
CA GLN A 106 -31.13 10.53 -15.55
C GLN A 106 -30.83 10.64 -17.05
N LEU A 107 -29.57 10.81 -17.38
CA LEU A 107 -29.15 10.71 -18.77
C LEU A 107 -29.35 9.26 -19.20
N SER A 108 -30.22 9.04 -20.18
CA SER A 108 -30.36 7.72 -20.80
C SER A 108 -29.04 7.35 -21.45
N MET A 109 -28.49 6.18 -21.12
CA MET A 109 -27.31 5.64 -21.76
C MET A 109 -27.65 4.78 -22.99
N PHE A 110 -28.92 4.68 -23.32
CA PHE A 110 -29.44 3.86 -24.42
C PHE A 110 -30.31 4.68 -25.36
#